data_8943e2456c9f1de983cd32ff926a46a6
#
_entry.id   8943e2456c9f1de983cd32ff926a46a6
#
_cell.length_a   1.000
_cell.length_b   1.000
_cell.length_c   1.000
_cell.angle_alpha   90.00
_cell.angle_beta   90.00
_cell.angle_gamma   90.00
#
_symmetry.space_group_name_H-M   'P 1'
#
loop_
_entity.id
_entity.type
_entity.pdbx_description
1 polymer ?
#
loop_
_entity_poly.entity_id
_entity_poly.type
_entity_poly.pdbx_seq_one_letter_code
_entity_poly.pdbx_strand_id
1 'polypeptide(L)' 'GTKEMDLILGEFANNNVSDMDLEDLNKFQEFLNLSDPDLYKWIMTEDDSFPKEFESLFKKIISQKIS' A
#
# COMPACT_ATOMS: atom_id res chain seq x y z
N GLY A 1 -2.53 13.16 -9.43
CA GLY A 1 -1.19 12.95 -9.22
C GLY A 1 -0.79 12.02 -8.10
N THR A 2 0.50 11.98 -7.87
CA THR A 2 1.08 11.11 -6.86
C THR A 2 0.85 11.61 -5.43
N LYS A 3 0.46 12.85 -5.27
CA LYS A 3 0.22 13.43 -3.94
C LYS A 3 -0.85 12.67 -3.16
N GLU A 4 -1.94 12.33 -3.83
CA GLU A 4 -3.02 11.61 -3.17
C GLU A 4 -2.56 10.21 -2.74
N MET A 5 -1.81 9.55 -3.62
CA MET A 5 -1.27 8.24 -3.30
C MET A 5 -0.30 8.34 -2.12
N ASP A 6 0.57 9.35 -2.10
CA ASP A 6 1.50 9.55 -1.00
C ASP A 6 0.77 9.78 0.31
N LEU A 7 -0.34 10.52 0.27
CA LEU A 7 -1.15 10.73 1.46
C LEU A 7 -1.77 9.44 1.96
N ILE A 8 -2.29 8.63 1.06
CA ILE A 8 -2.89 7.34 1.40
C ILE A 8 -1.85 6.42 2.04
N LEU A 9 -0.69 6.31 1.42
CA LEU A 9 0.37 5.44 1.93
C LEU A 9 0.95 5.95 3.23
N GLY A 10 1.13 7.26 3.36
CA GLY A 10 1.61 7.87 4.59
C GLY A 10 0.65 7.68 5.75
N GLU A 11 -0.64 7.85 5.50
CA GLU A 11 -1.66 7.65 6.51
C GLU A 11 -1.73 6.17 6.91
N PHE A 12 -1.63 5.27 5.94
CA PHE A 12 -1.60 3.84 6.22
C PHE A 12 -0.42 3.49 7.12
N ALA A 13 0.76 3.99 6.79
CA ALA A 13 1.95 3.75 7.60
C ALA A 13 1.77 4.27 9.02
N ASN A 14 1.27 5.50 9.13
CA ASN A 14 1.06 6.14 10.43
C ASN A 14 0.11 5.34 11.32
N ASN A 15 -0.91 4.76 10.73
CA ASN A 15 -1.93 4.03 11.49
C ASN A 15 -1.56 2.58 11.77
N ASN A 16 -0.65 1.98 11.00
CA ASN A 16 -0.44 0.53 11.04
C ASN A 16 0.98 0.09 11.36
N VAL A 17 1.98 0.93 11.20
CA VAL A 17 3.38 0.51 11.38
C VAL A 17 3.64 -0.03 12.80
N SER A 18 3.06 0.59 13.80
CA SER A 18 3.27 0.16 15.20
C SER A 18 2.69 -1.23 15.48
N ASP A 19 1.75 -1.68 14.68
CA ASP A 19 1.13 -3.00 14.83
C ASP A 19 1.74 -4.06 13.92
N MET A 20 2.67 -3.66 13.07
CA MET A 20 3.31 -4.58 12.13
C MET A 20 4.50 -5.29 12.77
N ASP A 21 4.61 -6.59 12.51
CA ASP A 21 5.82 -7.31 12.87
C ASP A 21 6.90 -7.05 11.82
N LEU A 22 8.09 -7.60 12.04
CA LEU A 22 9.23 -7.35 11.15
C LEU A 22 8.95 -7.83 9.72
N GLU A 23 8.27 -8.96 9.58
CA GLU A 23 7.93 -9.50 8.27
C GLU A 23 7.01 -8.55 7.51
N ASP A 24 5.98 -8.02 8.17
CA ASP A 24 5.05 -7.09 7.56
C ASP A 24 5.73 -5.78 7.19
N LEU A 25 6.63 -5.28 8.04
CA LEU A 25 7.37 -4.06 7.75
C LEU A 25 8.27 -4.24 6.53
N ASN A 26 8.95 -5.37 6.42
CA ASN A 26 9.78 -5.66 5.27
C ASN A 26 8.95 -5.73 3.99
N LYS A 27 7.79 -6.36 4.07
CA LYS A 27 6.88 -6.48 2.94
C LYS A 27 6.39 -5.09 2.50
N PHE A 28 6.05 -4.24 3.45
CA PHE A 28 5.61 -2.88 3.17
C PHE A 28 6.72 -2.07 2.48
N GLN A 29 7.96 -2.21 2.96
CA GLN A 29 9.10 -1.53 2.34
C GLN A 29 9.31 -2.00 0.91
N GLU A 30 9.22 -3.30 0.66
CA GLU A 30 9.33 -3.84 -0.69
C GLU A 30 8.23 -3.28 -1.59
N PHE A 31 7.01 -3.19 -1.06
CA PHE A 31 5.87 -2.65 -1.80
C PHE A 31 6.15 -1.19 -2.21
N LEU A 32 6.66 -0.39 -1.29
CA LEU A 32 6.95 1.02 -1.55
C LEU A 32 8.08 1.23 -2.57
N ASN A 33 8.92 0.21 -2.77
CA ASN A 33 10.00 0.28 -3.75
C ASN A 33 9.56 -0.08 -5.17
N LEU A 34 8.31 -0.50 -5.34
CA LEU A 34 7.78 -0.76 -6.67
C LEU A 34 7.58 0.56 -7.42
N SER A 35 7.45 0.49 -8.73
CA SER A 35 7.37 1.71 -9.53
C SER A 35 6.11 2.52 -9.21
N ASP A 36 6.24 3.84 -9.20
CA ASP A 36 5.12 4.74 -8.92
C ASP A 36 3.92 4.52 -9.86
N PRO A 37 4.11 4.37 -11.17
CA PRO A 37 2.97 4.08 -12.05
C PRO A 37 2.21 2.82 -11.69
N ASP A 38 2.92 1.77 -11.27
CA ASP A 38 2.28 0.53 -10.87
C ASP A 38 1.51 0.70 -9.57
N LEU A 39 2.14 1.35 -8.58
CA LEU A 39 1.48 1.63 -7.31
C LEU A 39 0.24 2.49 -7.52
N TYR A 40 0.35 3.51 -8.34
CA TYR A 40 -0.77 4.38 -8.65
C TYR A 40 -1.93 3.58 -9.26
N LYS A 41 -1.61 2.74 -10.23
CA LYS A 41 -2.60 1.92 -10.91
C LYS A 41 -3.36 1.04 -9.93
N TRP A 42 -2.63 0.35 -9.05
CA TRP A 42 -3.26 -0.57 -8.10
C TRP A 42 -4.05 0.15 -7.01
N ILE A 43 -3.53 1.25 -6.48
CA ILE A 43 -4.14 1.95 -5.36
C ILE A 43 -5.24 2.91 -5.80
N MET A 44 -4.96 3.71 -6.81
CA MET A 44 -5.89 4.76 -7.22
C MET A 44 -6.97 4.28 -8.16
N THR A 45 -6.67 3.30 -9.02
CA THR A 45 -7.67 2.74 -9.92
C THR A 45 -8.21 1.39 -9.45
N GLU A 46 -7.71 0.90 -8.31
CA GLU A 46 -8.11 -0.36 -7.70
C GLU A 46 -7.98 -1.55 -8.66
N ASP A 47 -6.95 -1.51 -9.50
CA ASP A 47 -6.61 -2.60 -10.40
C ASP A 47 -6.06 -3.77 -9.59
N ASP A 48 -6.46 -4.98 -9.93
CA ASP A 48 -6.08 -6.17 -9.15
C ASP A 48 -4.90 -6.94 -9.74
N SER A 49 -4.14 -6.33 -10.64
CA SER A 49 -2.98 -6.98 -11.26
C SER A 49 -1.72 -6.96 -10.39
N PHE A 50 -1.84 -6.56 -9.14
CA PHE A 50 -0.71 -6.52 -8.21
C PHE A 50 -0.17 -7.93 -7.91
N PRO A 51 1.13 -8.04 -7.51
CA PRO A 51 1.71 -9.33 -7.15
C PRO A 51 0.97 -9.95 -5.96
N LYS A 52 0.73 -11.25 -6.05
CA LYS A 52 -0.01 -11.98 -5.00
C LYS A 52 0.63 -11.88 -3.63
N GLU A 53 1.93 -11.76 -3.57
CA GLU A 53 2.64 -11.65 -2.28
C GLU A 53 2.25 -10.40 -1.50
N PHE A 54 1.71 -9.38 -2.18
CA PHE A 54 1.28 -8.14 -1.55
C PHE A 54 -0.24 -8.07 -1.37
N GLU A 55 -0.96 -9.16 -1.66
CA GLU A 55 -2.42 -9.15 -1.62
C GLU A 55 -2.99 -8.72 -0.28
N SER A 56 -2.48 -9.30 0.80
CA SER A 56 -2.95 -8.97 2.14
C SER A 56 -2.71 -7.49 2.47
N LEU A 57 -1.51 -7.01 2.16
CA LEU A 57 -1.15 -5.61 2.38
C LEU A 57 -2.02 -4.69 1.54
N PHE A 58 -2.19 -5.01 0.27
CA PHE A 58 -3.00 -4.21 -0.63
C PHE A 58 -4.44 -4.08 -0.15
N LYS A 59 -5.02 -5.19 0.30
CA LYS A 59 -6.39 -5.17 0.82
C LYS A 59 -6.53 -4.26 2.02
N LYS A 60 -5.54 -4.24 2.90
CA LYS A 60 -5.54 -3.36 4.06
C LYS A 60 -5.47 -1.90 3.65
N ILE A 61 -4.64 -1.59 2.66
CA ILE A 61 -4.50 -0.22 2.17
C ILE A 61 -5.82 0.26 1.56
N ILE A 62 -6.44 -0.56 0.72
CA ILE A 62 -7.70 -0.21 0.08
C ILE A 62 -8.83 -0.08 1.10
N SER A 63 -8.85 -0.95 2.10
CA SER A 63 -9.85 -0.88 3.16
C SER A 63 -9.78 0.45 3.90
N GLN A 64 -8.55 0.91 4.20
CA GLN A 64 -8.38 2.21 4.86
C GLN A 64 -8.80 3.36 3.94
N LYS A 65 -8.48 3.26 2.65
CA LYS A 65 -8.83 4.29 1.68
C LYS A 65 -10.35 4.51 1.60
N ILE A 66 -11.11 3.42 1.70
CA ILE A 66 -12.57 3.47 1.59
C ILE A 66 -13.23 3.96 2.88
N SER A 67 -12.63 3.67 4.02
CA SER A 67 -13.17 4.13 5.31
C SER A 67 -12.74 5.57 5.66
#